data_6a1abe6a5a416c978e87217c2ce6d3cb
#
_entry.id   6a1abe6a5a416c978e87217c2ce6d3cb
#
_cell.length_a   1.000
_cell.length_b   1.000
_cell.length_c   1.000
_cell.angle_alpha   90.00
_cell.angle_beta   90.00
_cell.angle_gamma   90.00
#
_symmetry.space_group_name_H-M   'P 1'
#
loop_
_entity.id
_entity.type
_entity.pdbx_description
1 polymer ?
#
loop_
_entity_poly.entity_id
_entity_poly.type
_entity_poly.pdbx_seq_one_letter_code
_entity_poly.pdbx_strand_id
1 'polypeptide(L)'
;MNFEDKLQIQLKIYDDRYVQIGDKFYEINDKGEPNFDIEYENVGSGYDEDGNPLEATAARFIDVGKCLIFPNTSARLVGLNDGQQYVYSYEIIAPLSKRKYNMLPHEGDMVMITKKDGTINKEMEVKGFTTYKRRYLKLWL
;
A
#
# COMPACT_ATOMS: atom_id res chain seq x y z
N MET A 1 18.56 12.43 7.35
CA MET A 1 17.44 11.61 7.84
C MET A 1 17.64 10.18 7.38
N ASN A 2 17.72 9.24 8.32
CA ASN A 2 17.94 7.83 7.99
C ASN A 2 16.61 7.09 7.93
N PHE A 3 16.24 6.62 6.74
CA PHE A 3 15.03 5.82 6.53
C PHE A 3 15.37 4.36 6.78
N GLU A 4 15.07 3.85 7.96
CA GLU A 4 15.44 2.50 8.40
C GLU A 4 14.26 1.61 8.74
N ASP A 5 13.07 2.18 8.86
CA ASP A 5 11.84 1.44 9.09
C ASP A 5 11.33 0.84 7.78
N LYS A 6 10.42 -0.11 7.85
CA LYS A 6 9.97 -0.89 6.71
C LYS A 6 8.50 -0.59 6.40
N LEU A 7 8.20 -0.38 5.12
CA LEU A 7 6.85 -0.22 4.61
C LEU A 7 6.56 -1.31 3.59
N GLN A 8 5.49 -2.05 3.81
CA GLN A 8 5.01 -3.08 2.91
C GLN A 8 3.55 -2.82 2.55
N ILE A 9 3.13 -3.24 1.37
CA ILE A 9 1.74 -3.11 0.93
C ILE A 9 1.15 -4.49 0.67
N GLN A 10 -0.13 -4.66 1.00
CA GLN A 10 -0.85 -5.91 0.79
C GLN A 10 -1.23 -6.07 -0.67
N LEU A 11 -0.95 -7.25 -1.21
CA LEU A 11 -1.43 -7.72 -2.48
C LEU A 11 -2.48 -8.80 -2.25
N LYS A 12 -3.56 -8.76 -3.01
CA LYS A 12 -4.47 -9.90 -3.15
C LYS A 12 -4.12 -10.65 -4.42
N ILE A 13 -4.03 -11.97 -4.34
CA ILE A 13 -3.59 -12.82 -5.46
C ILE A 13 -4.81 -13.54 -6.03
N TYR A 14 -4.98 -13.48 -7.36
CA TYR A 14 -6.04 -14.13 -8.10
C TYR A 14 -5.44 -15.10 -9.12
N ASP A 15 -5.79 -16.37 -9.06
CA ASP A 15 -5.41 -17.41 -10.03
C ASP A 15 -3.91 -17.52 -10.33
N ASP A 16 -3.04 -17.16 -9.41
CA ASP A 16 -1.58 -17.12 -9.59
C ASP A 16 -1.11 -16.29 -10.81
N ARG A 17 -2.02 -15.51 -11.40
CA ARG A 17 -1.72 -14.69 -12.60
C ARG A 17 -1.79 -13.22 -12.36
N TYR A 18 -2.68 -12.79 -11.47
CA TYR A 18 -2.96 -11.38 -11.22
C TYR A 18 -2.88 -11.08 -9.74
N VAL A 19 -2.44 -9.86 -9.43
CA VAL A 19 -2.51 -9.30 -8.08
C VAL A 19 -3.33 -8.04 -8.09
N GLN A 20 -4.00 -7.76 -6.99
CA GLN A 20 -4.77 -6.54 -6.79
C GLN A 20 -4.17 -5.71 -5.67
N ILE A 21 -3.99 -4.42 -5.94
CA ILE A 21 -3.68 -3.41 -4.93
C ILE A 21 -4.76 -2.33 -5.05
N GLY A 22 -5.55 -2.13 -4.01
CA GLY A 22 -6.69 -1.24 -4.08
C GLY A 22 -7.69 -1.71 -5.16
N ASP A 23 -8.00 -0.86 -6.10
CA ASP A 23 -8.89 -1.15 -7.23
C ASP A 23 -8.15 -1.51 -8.53
N LYS A 24 -6.82 -1.57 -8.49
CA LYS A 24 -5.97 -1.86 -9.65
C LYS A 24 -5.49 -3.30 -9.66
N PHE A 25 -5.43 -3.87 -10.85
CA PHE A 25 -4.94 -5.23 -11.09
C PHE A 25 -3.66 -5.19 -11.91
N TYR A 26 -2.74 -6.10 -11.62
CA TYR A 26 -1.45 -6.23 -12.30
C TYR A 26 -1.15 -7.71 -12.56
N GLU A 27 -0.52 -8.01 -13.70
CA GLU A 27 -0.04 -9.36 -13.97
C GLU A 27 1.21 -9.67 -13.15
N ILE A 28 1.37 -10.94 -12.79
CA ILE A 28 2.57 -11.45 -12.14
C ILE A 28 3.53 -11.95 -13.21
N ASN A 29 4.79 -11.53 -13.14
CA ASN A 29 5.84 -12.03 -14.04
C ASN A 29 6.33 -13.41 -13.61
N ASP A 30 7.23 -14.01 -14.40
CA ASP A 30 7.78 -15.35 -14.14
C ASP A 30 8.52 -15.46 -12.80
N LYS A 31 8.93 -14.34 -12.22
CA LYS A 31 9.58 -14.30 -10.91
C LYS A 31 8.60 -14.13 -9.74
N GLY A 32 7.31 -14.11 -10.03
CA GLY A 32 6.29 -13.87 -9.03
C GLY A 32 6.14 -12.42 -8.59
N GLU A 33 6.71 -11.48 -9.33
CA GLU A 33 6.62 -10.06 -9.05
C GLU A 33 5.54 -9.38 -9.90
N PRO A 34 4.80 -8.40 -9.34
CA PRO A 34 3.83 -7.65 -10.13
C PRO A 34 4.50 -6.79 -11.21
N ASN A 35 3.90 -6.71 -12.37
CA ASN A 35 4.28 -5.76 -13.41
C ASN A 35 3.44 -4.49 -13.24
N PHE A 36 4.00 -3.48 -12.60
CA PHE A 36 3.31 -2.21 -12.34
C PHE A 36 3.23 -1.26 -13.53
N ASP A 37 3.84 -1.62 -14.66
CA ASP A 37 3.79 -0.78 -15.87
C ASP A 37 2.46 -0.90 -16.60
N ILE A 38 1.72 -1.98 -16.38
CA ILE A 38 0.43 -2.23 -17.03
C ILE A 38 -0.64 -2.42 -15.95
N GLU A 39 -1.59 -1.50 -15.91
CA GLU A 39 -2.73 -1.54 -14.99
C GLU A 39 -3.98 -2.04 -15.70
N TYR A 40 -4.74 -2.89 -15.02
CA TYR A 40 -6.05 -3.34 -15.46
C TYR A 40 -7.10 -2.88 -14.46
N GLU A 41 -8.18 -2.26 -14.92
CA GLU A 41 -9.27 -1.84 -14.04
C GLU A 41 -10.10 -3.03 -13.56
N ASN A 42 -10.18 -4.05 -14.38
CA ASN A 42 -10.96 -5.24 -14.08
C ASN A 42 -10.36 -6.46 -14.77
N VAL A 43 -10.18 -7.53 -14.02
CA VAL A 43 -9.67 -8.79 -14.56
C VAL A 43 -10.86 -9.74 -14.77
N GLY A 44 -11.21 -9.99 -16.05
CA GLY A 44 -12.23 -10.94 -16.41
C GLY A 44 -13.63 -10.61 -15.89
N SER A 45 -14.00 -9.33 -15.86
CA SER A 45 -15.28 -8.84 -15.35
C SER A 45 -15.59 -9.23 -13.89
N GLY A 46 -14.60 -9.72 -13.15
CA GLY A 46 -14.77 -10.10 -11.74
C GLY A 46 -15.47 -11.44 -11.52
N TYR A 47 -15.65 -12.25 -12.58
CA TYR A 47 -16.30 -13.56 -12.50
C TYR A 47 -15.47 -14.62 -13.20
N ASP A 48 -15.52 -15.86 -12.68
CA ASP A 48 -14.90 -17.02 -13.33
C ASP A 48 -15.78 -17.53 -14.49
N GLU A 49 -15.34 -18.64 -15.13
CA GLU A 49 -16.07 -19.26 -16.26
C GLU A 49 -17.44 -19.80 -15.85
N ASP A 50 -17.62 -20.17 -14.58
CA ASP A 50 -18.87 -20.71 -14.05
C ASP A 50 -19.81 -19.61 -13.54
N GLY A 51 -19.45 -18.35 -13.70
CA GLY A 51 -20.26 -17.21 -13.28
C GLY A 51 -20.14 -16.89 -11.78
N ASN A 52 -19.21 -17.50 -11.05
CA ASN A 52 -18.96 -17.19 -9.66
C ASN A 52 -18.06 -15.97 -9.53
N PRO A 53 -18.24 -15.12 -8.50
CA PRO A 53 -17.34 -14.01 -8.26
C PRO A 53 -15.90 -14.49 -8.08
N LEU A 54 -14.95 -13.80 -8.71
CA LEU A 54 -13.53 -14.08 -8.48
C LEU A 54 -13.18 -13.70 -7.04
N GLU A 55 -12.57 -14.64 -6.32
CA GLU A 55 -12.10 -14.45 -4.97
C GLU A 55 -10.58 -14.54 -4.94
N ALA A 56 -9.98 -13.72 -4.09
CA ALA A 56 -8.55 -13.80 -3.86
C ALA A 56 -8.22 -15.16 -3.22
N THR A 57 -7.26 -15.90 -3.80
CA THR A 57 -6.82 -17.19 -3.28
C THR A 57 -5.83 -17.02 -2.14
N ALA A 58 -5.13 -15.88 -2.07
CA ALA A 58 -4.14 -15.58 -1.05
C ALA A 58 -3.93 -14.07 -0.94
N ALA A 59 -3.30 -13.65 0.16
CA ALA A 59 -2.81 -12.30 0.33
C ALA A 59 -1.37 -12.36 0.85
N ARG A 60 -0.55 -11.41 0.44
CA ARG A 60 0.82 -11.26 0.94
C ARG A 60 1.21 -9.80 0.95
N PHE A 61 2.29 -9.48 1.65
CA PHE A 61 2.86 -8.13 1.68
C PHE A 61 4.14 -8.10 0.87
N ILE A 62 4.32 -7.04 0.09
CA ILE A 62 5.57 -6.76 -0.63
C ILE A 62 6.17 -5.46 -0.15
N ASP A 63 7.49 -5.35 -0.24
CA ASP A 63 8.21 -4.14 0.16
C ASP A 63 7.91 -2.99 -0.79
N VAL A 64 7.50 -1.85 -0.23
CA VAL A 64 7.42 -0.59 -0.96
C VAL A 64 8.77 0.12 -0.93
N GLY A 65 9.44 0.06 0.21
CA GLY A 65 10.73 0.70 0.43
C GLY A 65 10.96 1.02 1.90
N LYS A 66 12.06 1.68 2.18
CA LYS A 66 12.38 2.14 3.52
C LYS A 66 11.62 3.42 3.84
N CYS A 67 11.32 3.63 5.12
CA CYS A 67 10.54 4.76 5.58
C CYS A 67 10.95 5.18 6.98
N LEU A 68 10.28 6.22 7.49
CA LEU A 68 10.26 6.61 8.90
C LEU A 68 8.85 6.54 9.41
N ILE A 69 8.68 6.01 10.61
CA ILE A 69 7.40 5.85 11.27
C ILE A 69 7.34 6.82 12.47
N PHE A 70 6.35 7.71 12.47
CA PHE A 70 6.13 8.66 13.54
C PHE A 70 4.78 8.41 14.20
N PRO A 71 4.76 8.00 15.49
CA PRO A 71 3.50 7.92 16.22
C PRO A 71 2.85 9.30 16.36
N ASN A 72 1.53 9.37 16.25
CA ASN A 72 0.79 10.61 16.48
C ASN A 72 0.50 10.76 17.98
N THR A 73 1.38 11.43 18.71
CA THR A 73 1.23 11.61 20.14
C THR A 73 0.41 12.84 20.52
N SER A 74 0.09 13.72 19.57
CA SER A 74 -0.61 14.99 19.79
C SER A 74 -2.05 15.00 19.24
N ALA A 75 -2.61 13.87 18.89
CA ALA A 75 -3.96 13.73 18.34
C ALA A 75 -4.23 14.67 17.13
N ARG A 76 -3.24 14.82 16.26
CA ARG A 76 -3.36 15.64 15.04
C ARG A 76 -4.36 15.03 14.08
N LEU A 77 -5.02 15.88 13.31
CA LEU A 77 -6.01 15.48 12.31
C LEU A 77 -5.43 15.54 10.90
N VAL A 78 -5.91 14.66 10.05
CA VAL A 78 -5.68 14.72 8.60
C VAL A 78 -7.03 14.80 7.90
N GLY A 79 -7.13 15.64 6.86
CA GLY A 79 -8.31 15.71 6.02
C GLY A 79 -8.36 14.56 5.02
N LEU A 80 -9.52 13.91 4.91
CA LEU A 80 -9.77 12.85 3.93
C LEU A 80 -10.37 13.43 2.65
N ASN A 81 -10.32 12.65 1.57
CA ASN A 81 -10.86 13.05 0.27
C ASN A 81 -12.36 13.31 0.28
N ASP A 82 -13.09 12.72 1.22
CA ASP A 82 -14.54 12.92 1.41
C ASP A 82 -14.88 14.18 2.23
N GLY A 83 -13.89 14.98 2.61
CA GLY A 83 -14.04 16.18 3.42
C GLY A 83 -14.09 15.94 4.91
N GLN A 84 -14.02 14.68 5.36
CA GLN A 84 -13.97 14.36 6.79
C GLN A 84 -12.56 14.54 7.34
N GLN A 85 -12.46 14.73 8.64
CA GLN A 85 -11.18 14.76 9.35
C GLN A 85 -11.03 13.47 10.16
N TYR A 86 -9.78 13.00 10.22
CA TYR A 86 -9.45 11.74 10.87
C TYR A 86 -8.25 11.94 11.80
N VAL A 87 -8.33 11.41 13.02
CA VAL A 87 -7.17 11.36 13.92
C VAL A 87 -6.35 10.14 13.53
N TYR A 88 -5.20 10.35 12.90
CA TYR A 88 -4.34 9.25 12.48
C TYR A 88 -3.51 8.74 13.66
N SER A 89 -3.12 7.47 13.60
CA SER A 89 -2.27 6.83 14.63
C SER A 89 -0.78 6.98 14.31
N TYR A 90 -0.42 6.92 13.03
CA TYR A 90 0.97 7.01 12.57
C TYR A 90 1.07 7.85 11.31
N GLU A 91 2.15 8.61 11.22
CA GLU A 91 2.57 9.27 9.97
C GLU A 91 3.80 8.54 9.43
N ILE A 92 3.75 8.19 8.14
CA ILE A 92 4.84 7.50 7.45
C ILE A 92 5.44 8.46 6.44
N ILE A 93 6.76 8.60 6.44
CA ILE A 93 7.49 9.38 5.45
C ILE A 93 8.45 8.43 4.73
N ALA A 94 8.36 8.37 3.40
CA ALA A 94 9.19 7.51 2.58
C ALA A 94 9.77 8.29 1.39
N PRO A 95 11.07 8.13 1.08
CA PRO A 95 11.67 8.80 -0.07
C PRO A 95 11.19 8.16 -1.38
N LEU A 96 10.67 8.97 -2.29
CA LEU A 96 10.17 8.50 -3.59
C LEU A 96 11.28 7.90 -4.45
N SER A 97 12.49 8.44 -4.37
CA SER A 97 13.63 7.98 -5.16
C SER A 97 14.10 6.57 -4.81
N LYS A 98 13.74 6.08 -3.64
CA LYS A 98 14.18 4.75 -3.14
C LYS A 98 13.02 3.75 -3.06
N ARG A 99 11.89 4.06 -3.67
CA ARG A 99 10.79 3.08 -3.73
C ARG A 99 11.22 1.88 -4.59
N LYS A 100 10.80 0.71 -4.16
CA LYS A 100 11.20 -0.54 -4.83
C LYS A 100 10.46 -0.75 -6.16
N TYR A 101 9.22 -0.29 -6.23
CA TYR A 101 8.37 -0.44 -7.41
C TYR A 101 7.85 0.92 -7.85
N ASN A 102 7.49 1.04 -9.13
CA ASN A 102 6.86 2.24 -9.66
C ASN A 102 5.37 2.29 -9.30
N MET A 103 5.08 2.30 -8.01
CA MET A 103 3.73 2.39 -7.46
C MET A 103 3.78 3.11 -6.13
N LEU A 104 2.66 3.70 -5.75
CA LEU A 104 2.49 4.39 -4.47
C LEU A 104 1.24 3.85 -3.76
N PRO A 105 1.31 3.64 -2.44
CA PRO A 105 0.11 3.36 -1.66
C PRO A 105 -0.88 4.53 -1.74
N HIS A 106 -2.17 4.19 -1.74
CA HIS A 106 -3.27 5.16 -1.79
C HIS A 106 -4.22 4.94 -0.62
N GLU A 107 -5.09 5.90 -0.40
CA GLU A 107 -6.16 5.79 0.59
C GLU A 107 -6.97 4.50 0.39
N GLY A 108 -7.19 3.77 1.47
CA GLY A 108 -7.87 2.48 1.44
C GLY A 108 -6.97 1.26 1.32
N ASP A 109 -5.73 1.42 0.90
CA ASP A 109 -4.79 0.30 0.82
C ASP A 109 -4.39 -0.19 2.20
N MET A 110 -4.16 -1.50 2.32
CA MET A 110 -3.65 -2.10 3.55
C MET A 110 -2.13 -2.17 3.49
N VAL A 111 -1.48 -1.62 4.49
CA VAL A 111 -0.02 -1.62 4.59
C VAL A 111 0.42 -2.27 5.90
N MET A 112 1.64 -2.79 5.91
CA MET A 112 2.30 -3.23 7.13
C MET A 112 3.49 -2.32 7.39
N ILE A 113 3.55 -1.76 8.58
CA ILE A 113 4.65 -0.92 9.04
C ILE A 113 5.44 -1.67 10.10
N THR A 114 6.76 -1.66 9.97
CA THR A 114 7.67 -2.30 10.89
C THR A 114 8.79 -1.33 11.25
N LYS A 115 8.85 -0.98 12.52
CA LYS A 115 9.93 -0.13 13.03
C LYS A 115 11.18 -0.95 13.21
N LYS A 116 12.35 -0.36 12.91
CA LYS A 116 13.64 -1.04 12.98
C LYS A 116 13.92 -1.66 14.35
N ASP A 117 13.51 -1.00 15.43
CA ASP A 117 13.72 -1.48 16.78
C ASP A 117 12.71 -2.57 17.20
N GLY A 118 11.78 -2.93 16.34
CA GLY A 118 10.76 -3.96 16.62
C GLY A 118 9.59 -3.53 17.49
N THR A 119 9.54 -2.27 17.90
CA THR A 119 8.46 -1.78 18.80
C THR A 119 7.12 -1.62 18.07
N ILE A 120 7.15 -1.49 16.75
CA ILE A 120 5.96 -1.38 15.91
C ILE A 120 6.04 -2.44 14.82
N ASN A 121 4.99 -3.25 14.69
CA ASN A 121 4.79 -4.22 13.62
C ASN A 121 3.30 -4.41 13.44
N LYS A 122 2.68 -3.59 12.58
CA LYS A 122 1.22 -3.52 12.46
C LYS A 122 0.75 -3.44 11.03
N GLU A 123 -0.38 -4.11 10.76
CA GLU A 123 -1.16 -3.92 9.55
C GLU A 123 -2.16 -2.80 9.79
N MET A 124 -2.20 -1.81 8.89
CA MET A 124 -3.10 -0.68 9.01
C MET A 124 -3.57 -0.21 7.64
N GLU A 125 -4.79 0.32 7.59
CA GLU A 125 -5.33 0.92 6.40
C GLU A 125 -4.80 2.34 6.22
N VAL A 126 -4.42 2.70 5.01
CA VAL A 126 -4.04 4.07 4.66
C VAL A 126 -5.27 4.96 4.71
N LYS A 127 -5.28 5.97 5.56
CA LYS A 127 -6.36 6.94 5.71
C LYS A 127 -6.19 8.16 4.83
N GLY A 128 -4.96 8.53 4.55
CA GLY A 128 -4.65 9.63 3.66
C GLY A 128 -3.23 9.52 3.13
N PHE A 129 -3.00 10.12 1.98
CA PHE A 129 -1.65 10.17 1.42
C PHE A 129 -1.43 11.49 0.70
N THR A 130 -0.17 11.88 0.60
CA THR A 130 0.27 13.00 -0.23
C THR A 130 1.72 12.80 -0.62
N THR A 131 2.16 13.57 -1.61
CA THR A 131 3.57 13.68 -1.95
C THR A 131 4.04 15.09 -1.63
N TYR A 132 5.25 15.20 -1.11
CA TYR A 132 5.82 16.47 -0.70
C TYR A 132 7.06 16.79 -1.54
N LYS A 133 7.03 17.92 -2.24
CA LYS A 133 8.13 18.42 -3.09
C LYS A 133 8.65 17.39 -4.10
N ARG A 134 7.82 16.43 -4.53
CA ARG A 134 8.20 15.32 -5.42
C ARG A 134 9.38 14.48 -4.90
N ARG A 135 9.66 14.54 -3.60
CA ARG A 135 10.76 13.81 -2.96
C ARG A 135 10.30 12.76 -1.98
N TYR A 136 9.18 13.03 -1.31
CA TYR A 136 8.69 12.19 -0.23
C TYR A 136 7.24 11.82 -0.42
N LEU A 137 6.92 10.60 -0.05
CA LEU A 137 5.57 10.13 0.15
C LEU A 137 5.25 10.30 1.63
N LYS A 138 4.06 10.80 1.94
CA LYS A 138 3.51 10.80 3.29
C LYS A 138 2.24 9.98 3.32
N LEU A 139 2.14 9.10 4.31
CA LEU A 139 0.94 8.31 4.58
C LEU A 139 0.48 8.60 6.01
N TRP A 140 -0.83 8.64 6.19
CA TRP A 140 -1.46 8.67 7.51
C TRP A 140 -2.29 7.41 7.70
N LEU A 141 -2.03 6.72 8.82
CA LEU A 141 -2.62 5.42 9.14
C LEU A 141 -3.51 5.48 10.38
#